data_7b40fc755ce360152c013e0fb7a859b1
#
_entry.id   7b40fc755ce360152c013e0fb7a859b1
#
_cell.length_a   1.000
_cell.length_b   1.000
_cell.length_c   1.000
_cell.angle_alpha   90.00
_cell.angle_beta   90.00
_cell.angle_gamma   90.00
#
_symmetry.space_group_name_H-M   'P 1'
#
loop_
_entity.id
_entity.type
_entity.pdbx_description
1 polymer ?
#
loop_
_entity_poly.entity_id
_entity_poly.type
_entity_poly.pdbx_seq_one_letter_code
_entity_poly.pdbx_strand_id
1 'polypeptide(L)'
;MADTASLLLSFPSDDTPRPEDLTTFAAERDYDQQITNYISKLSRLPAREFTKLHGDKDMLDLLEPSMNSVAYLNGLLAHAEAALKSKTLSSELWTRIILFCNTFDPIQIRYVGQNFNNLIKYMRHFAVEMGAGAHAVEPMRNALLRVDPSSSTLTTSHIHFVELCIDAGTFRAALPVIDKDIASFPGDTIKNVDDQQALCHGFEVSAGYVTQKSGFSDKLELRLVTSYYLLCAHIYIGLRKYERARLFLEYVLVTPTNQCHHAHMLEAYKKWLLVGLLFQGKVFAIPKSVDGQALKAIRSLSRSYEAVVKAFRERDRRRLEAEIDVAGDSWQKDGNRGLIDQVDRSLMLFRVKDLEDTYSALPVSRVAKHIGLPQDATISFLTQTIKKGQLSASIGEPAEETANGTTSPTPVLRFHTSASAIRPIDEDAEMAAQQARIEELAAHVREASRKIALSKEYLDYQRRNKKADGSGSLAEDMEWDAPAQPSIRNDTEDEDMMADL
;
A
#
# COMPACT_ATOMS: atom_id res chain seq x y z
N MET A 1 8.47 25.91 -38.77
CA MET A 1 8.93 24.54 -38.47
C MET A 1 10.26 24.49 -37.70
N ALA A 2 11.27 25.28 -38.10
CA ALA A 2 12.50 25.44 -37.31
C ALA A 2 12.20 26.00 -35.90
N ASP A 3 11.17 26.80 -35.77
CA ASP A 3 10.75 27.45 -34.53
C ASP A 3 10.16 26.50 -33.51
N THR A 4 9.47 25.43 -33.92
CA THR A 4 8.84 24.45 -32.97
C THR A 4 9.89 23.52 -32.38
N ALA A 5 10.83 22.99 -33.18
CA ALA A 5 11.89 22.13 -32.71
C ALA A 5 12.85 22.88 -31.74
N SER A 6 13.18 24.14 -32.10
CA SER A 6 14.00 25.00 -31.24
C SER A 6 13.33 25.32 -29.90
N LEU A 7 11.99 25.52 -29.94
CA LEU A 7 11.21 25.69 -28.69
C LEU A 7 11.22 24.44 -27.83
N LEU A 8 11.02 23.24 -28.40
CA LEU A 8 11.02 21.99 -27.66
C LEU A 8 12.35 21.69 -26.98
N LEU A 9 13.47 22.07 -27.62
CA LEU A 9 14.83 21.92 -27.10
C LEU A 9 15.29 23.10 -26.23
N SER A 10 14.46 24.14 -26.05
CA SER A 10 14.85 25.36 -25.31
C SER A 10 14.94 25.18 -23.78
N PHE A 11 14.50 24.03 -23.25
CA PHE A 11 14.59 23.72 -21.83
C PHE A 11 14.88 22.22 -21.61
N PRO A 12 15.85 21.88 -20.74
CA PRO A 12 16.81 22.81 -20.16
C PRO A 12 17.76 23.40 -21.20
N SER A 13 18.21 24.61 -21.00
CA SER A 13 19.30 25.21 -21.81
C SER A 13 20.66 24.81 -21.22
N ASP A 14 21.75 24.98 -22.00
CA ASP A 14 23.10 24.68 -21.51
C ASP A 14 23.47 25.49 -20.26
N ASP A 15 22.87 26.64 -20.06
CA ASP A 15 23.07 27.52 -18.90
C ASP A 15 22.11 27.22 -17.73
N THR A 16 21.17 26.29 -17.88
CA THR A 16 20.20 25.94 -16.84
C THR A 16 20.87 25.02 -15.80
N PRO A 17 21.08 25.47 -14.55
CA PRO A 17 21.67 24.61 -13.53
C PRO A 17 20.76 23.39 -13.27
N ARG A 18 21.37 22.27 -12.96
CA ARG A 18 20.59 21.09 -12.57
C ARG A 18 19.91 21.36 -11.21
N PRO A 19 18.69 20.87 -11.01
CA PRO A 19 17.99 21.07 -9.73
C PRO A 19 18.78 20.59 -8.51
N GLU A 20 19.64 19.58 -8.68
CA GLU A 20 20.50 19.03 -7.64
C GLU A 20 21.63 20.00 -7.21
N ASP A 21 22.00 20.92 -8.08
CA ASP A 21 23.05 21.91 -7.84
C ASP A 21 22.51 23.23 -7.27
N LEU A 22 21.18 23.36 -7.13
CA LEU A 22 20.52 24.57 -6.62
C LEU A 22 20.67 24.62 -5.09
N THR A 23 21.53 25.50 -4.61
CA THR A 23 21.82 25.67 -3.18
C THR A 23 21.15 26.89 -2.57
N THR A 24 20.61 27.78 -3.38
CA THR A 24 20.04 29.06 -2.93
C THR A 24 18.57 29.17 -3.34
N PHE A 25 17.78 29.74 -2.45
CA PHE A 25 16.36 30.01 -2.70
C PHE A 25 16.08 30.88 -3.95
N ALA A 26 16.99 31.80 -4.26
CA ALA A 26 16.91 32.62 -5.47
C ALA A 26 17.06 31.78 -6.74
N ALA A 27 18.03 30.85 -6.75
CA ALA A 27 18.25 29.96 -7.90
C ALA A 27 17.08 28.97 -8.09
N GLU A 28 16.49 28.47 -7.00
CA GLU A 28 15.29 27.65 -7.07
C GLU A 28 14.10 28.40 -7.69
N ARG A 29 13.89 29.66 -7.29
CA ARG A 29 12.84 30.50 -7.88
C ARG A 29 13.07 30.82 -9.35
N ASP A 30 14.31 31.09 -9.74
CA ASP A 30 14.65 31.33 -11.14
C ASP A 30 14.37 30.09 -12.00
N TYR A 31 14.70 28.90 -11.51
CA TYR A 31 14.37 27.64 -12.16
C TYR A 31 12.86 27.45 -12.28
N ASP A 32 12.11 27.65 -11.20
CA ASP A 32 10.65 27.60 -11.16
C ASP A 32 10.02 28.50 -12.23
N GLN A 33 10.52 29.74 -12.34
CA GLN A 33 10.04 30.70 -13.31
C GLN A 33 10.37 30.31 -14.76
N GLN A 34 11.57 29.81 -14.99
CA GLN A 34 12.02 29.34 -16.33
C GLN A 34 11.14 28.16 -16.81
N ILE A 35 11.00 27.11 -15.98
CA ILE A 35 10.21 25.93 -16.35
C ILE A 35 8.72 26.25 -16.50
N THR A 36 8.16 27.10 -15.63
CA THR A 36 6.75 27.54 -15.73
C THR A 36 6.50 28.35 -17.01
N ASN A 37 7.41 29.26 -17.37
CA ASN A 37 7.36 30.00 -18.65
C ASN A 37 7.47 29.07 -19.84
N TYR A 38 8.34 28.06 -19.76
CA TYR A 38 8.49 27.02 -20.79
C TYR A 38 7.20 26.22 -20.98
N ILE A 39 6.60 25.70 -19.89
CA ILE A 39 5.33 24.98 -19.92
C ILE A 39 4.21 25.84 -20.50
N SER A 40 4.16 27.13 -20.15
CA SER A 40 3.18 28.08 -20.69
C SER A 40 3.32 28.29 -22.19
N LYS A 41 4.54 28.23 -22.72
CA LYS A 41 4.77 28.27 -24.18
C LYS A 41 4.36 26.96 -24.85
N LEU A 42 4.68 25.80 -24.24
CA LEU A 42 4.31 24.49 -24.74
C LEU A 42 2.79 24.28 -24.79
N SER A 43 2.06 24.75 -23.78
CA SER A 43 0.59 24.61 -23.71
C SER A 43 -0.15 25.37 -24.81
N ARG A 44 0.48 26.34 -25.46
CA ARG A 44 -0.07 27.06 -26.59
C ARG A 44 0.10 26.33 -27.93
N LEU A 45 0.95 25.31 -27.97
CA LEU A 45 1.16 24.52 -29.18
C LEU A 45 -0.02 23.53 -29.35
N PRO A 46 -0.61 23.44 -30.54
CA PRO A 46 -1.63 22.42 -30.79
C PRO A 46 -1.01 21.03 -30.83
N ALA A 47 -1.75 20.02 -30.38
CA ALA A 47 -1.28 18.62 -30.29
C ALA A 47 -0.72 18.09 -31.61
N ARG A 48 -1.26 18.55 -32.75
CA ARG A 48 -0.78 18.19 -34.10
C ARG A 48 0.66 18.63 -34.41
N GLU A 49 1.20 19.62 -33.69
CA GLU A 49 2.60 20.04 -33.89
C GLU A 49 3.58 19.01 -33.32
N PHE A 50 3.19 18.30 -32.26
CA PHE A 50 3.99 17.23 -31.66
C PHE A 50 3.99 15.94 -32.48
N THR A 51 2.97 15.73 -33.33
CA THR A 51 2.86 14.54 -34.19
C THR A 51 3.36 14.76 -35.62
N LYS A 52 3.89 15.95 -35.93
CA LYS A 52 4.47 16.25 -37.25
C LYS A 52 5.89 15.68 -37.36
N LEU A 53 6.17 15.15 -38.55
CA LEU A 53 7.53 14.75 -38.90
C LEU A 53 8.39 15.98 -39.14
N HIS A 54 9.59 16.01 -38.60
CA HIS A 54 10.61 17.00 -38.89
C HIS A 54 11.68 16.38 -39.82
N GLY A 55 11.52 16.60 -41.10
CA GLY A 55 12.22 15.80 -42.14
C GLY A 55 11.68 14.37 -42.14
N ASP A 56 12.55 13.37 -41.97
CA ASP A 56 12.20 11.95 -41.87
C ASP A 56 12.10 11.44 -40.43
N LYS A 57 12.30 12.31 -39.44
CA LYS A 57 12.31 11.93 -38.02
C LYS A 57 11.04 12.42 -37.29
N ASP A 58 10.57 11.61 -36.38
CA ASP A 58 9.51 12.03 -35.45
C ASP A 58 10.09 13.06 -34.45
N MET A 59 9.25 13.96 -33.98
CA MET A 59 9.62 14.97 -33.01
C MET A 59 10.15 14.34 -31.71
N LEU A 60 9.65 13.17 -31.34
CA LEU A 60 10.12 12.41 -30.17
C LEU A 60 11.56 11.88 -30.32
N ASP A 61 12.04 11.67 -31.57
CA ASP A 61 13.42 11.21 -31.82
C ASP A 61 14.46 12.32 -31.62
N LEU A 62 14.02 13.58 -31.61
CA LEU A 62 14.88 14.75 -31.37
C LEU A 62 15.03 15.06 -29.88
N LEU A 63 14.18 14.47 -29.03
CA LEU A 63 14.10 14.75 -27.61
C LEU A 63 14.70 13.60 -26.80
N GLU A 64 15.47 13.94 -25.78
CA GLU A 64 15.94 12.98 -24.80
C GLU A 64 15.00 12.97 -23.60
N PRO A 65 14.35 11.83 -23.27
CA PRO A 65 13.35 11.77 -22.20
C PRO A 65 13.94 12.10 -20.81
N SER A 66 15.22 11.88 -20.57
CA SER A 66 15.93 12.22 -19.33
C SER A 66 16.18 13.73 -19.18
N MET A 67 16.40 14.43 -20.28
CA MET A 67 16.71 15.86 -20.28
C MET A 67 15.48 16.72 -20.56
N ASN A 68 14.69 16.35 -21.58
CA ASN A 68 13.55 17.13 -22.04
C ASN A 68 12.22 16.48 -21.60
N SER A 69 12.12 16.08 -20.32
CA SER A 69 11.00 15.27 -19.83
C SER A 69 9.63 15.90 -20.08
N VAL A 70 9.50 17.21 -19.90
CA VAL A 70 8.22 17.95 -20.11
C VAL A 70 7.79 17.91 -21.58
N ALA A 71 8.72 18.22 -22.52
CA ALA A 71 8.42 18.22 -23.96
C ALA A 71 8.11 16.80 -24.44
N TYR A 72 8.91 15.83 -24.01
CA TYR A 72 8.73 14.42 -24.36
C TYR A 72 7.39 13.89 -23.90
N LEU A 73 6.97 14.20 -22.65
CA LEU A 73 5.67 13.82 -22.12
C LEU A 73 4.51 14.40 -22.93
N ASN A 74 4.59 15.68 -23.32
CA ASN A 74 3.57 16.31 -24.16
C ASN A 74 3.49 15.64 -25.54
N GLY A 75 4.63 15.30 -26.13
CA GLY A 75 4.70 14.54 -27.37
C GLY A 75 4.06 13.16 -27.25
N LEU A 76 4.41 12.40 -26.19
CA LEU A 76 3.79 11.10 -25.92
C LEU A 76 2.28 11.18 -25.79
N LEU A 77 1.77 12.20 -25.07
CA LEU A 77 0.32 12.37 -24.90
C LEU A 77 -0.38 12.69 -26.22
N ALA A 78 0.22 13.52 -27.07
CA ALA A 78 -0.32 13.84 -28.39
C ALA A 78 -0.40 12.57 -29.29
N HIS A 79 0.63 11.75 -29.27
CA HIS A 79 0.63 10.46 -29.98
C HIS A 79 -0.36 9.46 -29.37
N ALA A 80 -0.46 9.38 -28.02
CA ALA A 80 -1.41 8.52 -27.34
C ALA A 80 -2.87 8.91 -27.64
N GLU A 81 -3.20 10.20 -27.68
CA GLU A 81 -4.52 10.69 -28.08
C GLU A 81 -4.85 10.36 -29.54
N ALA A 82 -3.88 10.47 -30.44
CA ALA A 82 -4.04 10.08 -31.83
C ALA A 82 -4.28 8.57 -31.97
N ALA A 83 -3.52 7.75 -31.22
CA ALA A 83 -3.68 6.31 -31.17
C ALA A 83 -5.06 5.89 -30.64
N LEU A 84 -5.59 6.57 -29.62
CA LEU A 84 -6.95 6.33 -29.11
C LEU A 84 -8.02 6.63 -30.17
N LYS A 85 -7.87 7.73 -30.90
CA LYS A 85 -8.82 8.11 -31.98
C LYS A 85 -8.80 7.11 -33.14
N SER A 86 -7.62 6.61 -33.48
CA SER A 86 -7.45 5.63 -34.57
C SER A 86 -7.68 4.18 -34.10
N LYS A 87 -7.79 3.93 -32.78
CA LYS A 87 -7.86 2.60 -32.16
C LYS A 87 -6.68 1.70 -32.55
N THR A 88 -5.54 2.30 -32.88
CA THR A 88 -4.32 1.58 -33.26
C THR A 88 -3.15 2.08 -32.42
N LEU A 89 -2.58 1.22 -31.59
CA LEU A 89 -1.35 1.52 -30.86
C LEU A 89 -0.17 0.90 -31.62
N SER A 90 0.81 1.73 -32.03
CA SER A 90 2.05 1.21 -32.60
C SER A 90 2.96 0.63 -31.52
N SER A 91 3.66 -0.42 -31.86
CA SER A 91 4.66 -1.02 -30.96
C SER A 91 5.79 -0.03 -30.61
N GLU A 92 6.08 0.88 -31.53
CA GLU A 92 7.05 1.94 -31.35
C GLU A 92 6.63 2.95 -30.28
N LEU A 93 5.38 3.44 -30.34
CA LEU A 93 4.84 4.33 -29.30
C LEU A 93 4.88 3.65 -27.92
N TRP A 94 4.51 2.38 -27.85
CA TRP A 94 4.59 1.62 -26.61
C TRP A 94 6.01 1.54 -26.06
N THR A 95 7.01 1.28 -26.91
CA THR A 95 8.42 1.26 -26.50
C THR A 95 8.90 2.61 -25.99
N ARG A 96 8.48 3.72 -26.63
CA ARG A 96 8.79 5.09 -26.21
C ARG A 96 8.16 5.43 -24.85
N ILE A 97 6.92 4.99 -24.60
CA ILE A 97 6.25 5.12 -23.29
C ILE A 97 7.05 4.38 -22.21
N ILE A 98 7.46 3.15 -22.46
CA ILE A 98 8.28 2.37 -21.53
C ILE A 98 9.62 3.05 -21.24
N LEU A 99 10.30 3.54 -22.29
CA LEU A 99 11.55 4.27 -22.16
C LEU A 99 11.37 5.50 -21.25
N PHE A 100 10.35 6.30 -21.55
CA PHE A 100 10.02 7.49 -20.74
C PHE A 100 9.81 7.14 -19.27
N CYS A 101 8.97 6.14 -18.95
CA CYS A 101 8.67 5.72 -17.59
C CYS A 101 9.92 5.33 -16.78
N ASN A 102 10.97 4.86 -17.46
CA ASN A 102 12.21 4.45 -16.81
C ASN A 102 13.28 5.57 -16.72
N THR A 103 13.14 6.65 -17.49
CA THR A 103 14.27 7.60 -17.68
C THR A 103 13.94 9.06 -17.35
N PHE A 104 12.66 9.48 -17.29
CA PHE A 104 12.30 10.89 -17.10
C PHE A 104 12.90 11.53 -15.85
N ASP A 105 13.09 12.85 -15.86
CA ASP A 105 13.49 13.63 -14.68
C ASP A 105 12.27 13.86 -13.74
N PRO A 106 12.31 13.33 -12.50
CA PRO A 106 11.19 13.45 -11.56
C PRO A 106 10.90 14.90 -11.15
N ILE A 107 11.91 15.78 -11.14
CA ILE A 107 11.73 17.18 -10.75
C ILE A 107 10.95 17.93 -11.82
N GLN A 108 11.30 17.78 -13.10
CA GLN A 108 10.54 18.38 -14.19
C GLN A 108 9.08 17.92 -14.20
N ILE A 109 8.83 16.64 -13.88
CA ILE A 109 7.48 16.08 -13.88
C ILE A 109 6.61 16.65 -12.76
N ARG A 110 7.18 17.17 -11.66
CA ARG A 110 6.41 17.84 -10.60
C ARG A 110 5.57 19.01 -11.11
N TYR A 111 6.00 19.67 -12.18
CA TYR A 111 5.31 20.83 -12.79
C TYR A 111 4.19 20.44 -13.77
N VAL A 112 4.16 19.19 -14.21
CA VAL A 112 3.20 18.67 -15.20
C VAL A 112 2.48 17.42 -14.72
N GLY A 113 2.16 17.37 -13.43
CA GLY A 113 1.55 16.20 -12.79
C GLY A 113 0.24 15.75 -13.46
N GLN A 114 -0.59 16.68 -13.98
CA GLN A 114 -1.81 16.32 -14.72
C GLN A 114 -1.49 15.54 -15.99
N ASN A 115 -0.46 15.93 -16.71
CA ASN A 115 -0.03 15.23 -17.93
C ASN A 115 0.51 13.84 -17.59
N PHE A 116 1.26 13.73 -16.50
CA PHE A 116 1.73 12.44 -16.00
C PHE A 116 0.56 11.52 -15.60
N ASN A 117 -0.43 12.02 -14.87
CA ASN A 117 -1.62 11.25 -14.50
C ASN A 117 -2.39 10.77 -15.74
N ASN A 118 -2.49 11.61 -16.78
CA ASN A 118 -3.10 11.22 -18.05
C ASN A 118 -2.29 10.11 -18.75
N LEU A 119 -0.96 10.18 -18.75
CA LEU A 119 -0.12 9.12 -19.30
C LEU A 119 -0.36 7.77 -18.59
N ILE A 120 -0.44 7.75 -17.26
CA ILE A 120 -0.73 6.54 -16.48
C ILE A 120 -2.11 5.95 -16.87
N LYS A 121 -3.12 6.80 -17.06
CA LYS A 121 -4.45 6.37 -17.53
C LYS A 121 -4.39 5.75 -18.92
N TYR A 122 -3.64 6.36 -19.84
CA TYR A 122 -3.45 5.81 -21.20
C TYR A 122 -2.70 4.49 -21.17
N MET A 123 -1.64 4.39 -20.39
CA MET A 123 -0.91 3.12 -20.23
C MET A 123 -1.82 1.99 -19.77
N ARG A 124 -2.65 2.25 -18.75
CA ARG A 124 -3.61 1.26 -18.26
C ARG A 124 -4.61 0.87 -19.34
N HIS A 125 -5.19 1.85 -20.02
CA HIS A 125 -6.16 1.62 -21.08
C HIS A 125 -5.58 0.74 -22.20
N PHE A 126 -4.40 1.09 -22.73
CA PHE A 126 -3.72 0.30 -23.74
C PHE A 126 -3.33 -1.10 -23.26
N ALA A 127 -2.87 -1.23 -22.02
CA ALA A 127 -2.51 -2.53 -21.45
C ALA A 127 -3.71 -3.48 -21.39
N VAL A 128 -4.89 -2.97 -21.06
CA VAL A 128 -6.14 -3.75 -21.03
C VAL A 128 -6.60 -4.11 -22.44
N GLU A 129 -6.64 -3.15 -23.38
CA GLU A 129 -7.09 -3.38 -24.75
C GLU A 129 -6.20 -4.36 -25.52
N MET A 130 -4.88 -4.31 -25.29
CA MET A 130 -3.93 -5.19 -25.97
C MET A 130 -3.74 -6.54 -25.28
N GLY A 131 -4.33 -6.75 -24.10
CA GLY A 131 -4.05 -7.93 -23.27
C GLY A 131 -2.59 -8.02 -22.81
N ALA A 132 -1.86 -6.89 -22.82
CA ALA A 132 -0.44 -6.79 -22.51
C ALA A 132 -0.19 -6.28 -21.07
N GLY A 133 -1.14 -6.49 -20.15
CA GLY A 133 -1.08 -5.97 -18.79
C GLY A 133 0.23 -6.28 -18.08
N ALA A 134 0.75 -7.51 -18.20
CA ALA A 134 1.99 -7.92 -17.56
C ALA A 134 3.22 -7.06 -17.98
N HIS A 135 3.27 -6.61 -19.23
CA HIS A 135 4.36 -5.78 -19.75
C HIS A 135 4.26 -4.31 -19.29
N ALA A 136 3.08 -3.84 -18.90
CA ALA A 136 2.86 -2.48 -18.42
C ALA A 136 3.12 -2.31 -16.91
N VAL A 137 3.07 -3.38 -16.14
CA VAL A 137 3.20 -3.34 -14.67
C VAL A 137 4.55 -2.79 -14.23
N GLU A 138 5.64 -3.28 -14.80
CA GLU A 138 6.98 -2.86 -14.39
C GLU A 138 7.29 -1.39 -14.76
N PRO A 139 7.03 -0.91 -15.99
CA PRO A 139 7.20 0.50 -16.33
C PRO A 139 6.34 1.42 -15.46
N MET A 140 5.07 1.06 -15.22
CA MET A 140 4.18 1.86 -14.38
C MET A 140 4.67 1.92 -12.93
N ARG A 141 5.14 0.80 -12.36
CA ARG A 141 5.77 0.77 -11.04
C ARG A 141 6.97 1.70 -10.97
N ASN A 142 7.87 1.61 -11.96
CA ASN A 142 9.07 2.43 -12.00
C ASN A 142 8.73 3.91 -12.12
N ALA A 143 7.74 4.27 -12.94
CA ALA A 143 7.26 5.64 -13.06
C ALA A 143 6.70 6.18 -11.74
N LEU A 144 5.89 5.40 -11.01
CA LEU A 144 5.35 5.80 -9.70
C LEU A 144 6.46 6.01 -8.66
N LEU A 145 7.38 5.04 -8.53
CA LEU A 145 8.48 5.11 -7.57
C LEU A 145 9.51 6.19 -7.92
N ARG A 146 9.59 6.58 -9.20
CA ARG A 146 10.45 7.68 -9.64
C ARG A 146 9.87 9.04 -9.28
N VAL A 147 8.55 9.21 -9.37
CA VAL A 147 7.85 10.42 -8.93
C VAL A 147 7.80 10.50 -7.41
N ASP A 148 7.46 9.41 -6.72
CA ASP A 148 7.38 9.32 -5.27
C ASP A 148 8.15 8.09 -4.77
N PRO A 149 9.45 8.22 -4.46
CA PRO A 149 10.26 7.11 -3.96
C PRO A 149 9.73 6.53 -2.64
N SER A 150 9.08 7.35 -1.81
CA SER A 150 8.47 6.91 -0.56
C SER A 150 7.11 6.23 -0.77
N SER A 151 6.43 6.47 -1.89
CA SER A 151 5.05 6.00 -2.17
C SER A 151 4.07 6.30 -1.02
N SER A 152 4.34 7.39 -0.29
CA SER A 152 3.64 7.72 0.96
C SER A 152 2.41 8.58 0.77
N THR A 153 2.23 9.21 -0.40
CA THR A 153 1.05 10.00 -0.75
C THR A 153 0.16 9.23 -1.71
N LEU A 154 -1.04 8.82 -1.28
CA LEU A 154 -1.96 8.08 -2.14
C LEU A 154 -2.46 8.95 -3.29
N THR A 155 -2.32 8.47 -4.51
CA THR A 155 -2.85 9.10 -5.73
C THR A 155 -3.74 8.13 -6.50
N THR A 156 -4.54 8.63 -7.44
CA THR A 156 -5.32 7.77 -8.34
C THR A 156 -4.45 6.86 -9.20
N SER A 157 -3.21 7.26 -9.47
CA SER A 157 -2.23 6.43 -10.18
C SER A 157 -1.86 5.15 -9.42
N HIS A 158 -1.83 5.18 -8.07
CA HIS A 158 -1.66 3.97 -7.25
C HIS A 158 -2.82 2.99 -7.44
N ILE A 159 -4.06 3.51 -7.52
CA ILE A 159 -5.24 2.67 -7.73
C ILE A 159 -5.16 1.98 -9.08
N HIS A 160 -4.87 2.74 -10.15
CA HIS A 160 -4.71 2.20 -11.50
C HIS A 160 -3.61 1.16 -11.60
N PHE A 161 -2.51 1.35 -10.86
CA PHE A 161 -1.41 0.40 -10.80
C PHE A 161 -1.83 -0.91 -10.11
N VAL A 162 -2.50 -0.82 -8.96
CA VAL A 162 -2.95 -2.01 -8.21
C VAL A 162 -4.01 -2.79 -9.01
N GLU A 163 -4.94 -2.10 -9.67
CA GLU A 163 -5.91 -2.72 -10.58
C GLU A 163 -5.20 -3.46 -11.71
N LEU A 164 -4.22 -2.83 -12.36
CA LEU A 164 -3.43 -3.45 -13.42
C LEU A 164 -2.68 -4.70 -12.92
N CYS A 165 -2.10 -4.66 -11.72
CA CYS A 165 -1.42 -5.82 -11.14
C CYS A 165 -2.36 -7.01 -10.89
N ILE A 166 -3.61 -6.73 -10.50
CA ILE A 166 -4.65 -7.76 -10.31
C ILE A 166 -5.09 -8.33 -11.65
N ASP A 167 -5.39 -7.47 -12.61
CA ASP A 167 -5.82 -7.87 -13.96
C ASP A 167 -4.74 -8.72 -14.67
N ALA A 168 -3.47 -8.35 -14.48
CA ALA A 168 -2.33 -9.08 -15.02
C ALA A 168 -1.91 -10.32 -14.20
N GLY A 169 -2.46 -10.54 -13.01
CA GLY A 169 -2.07 -11.63 -12.10
C GLY A 169 -0.66 -11.52 -11.54
N THR A 170 -0.01 -10.33 -11.62
CA THR A 170 1.39 -10.10 -11.22
C THR A 170 1.50 -9.53 -9.80
N PHE A 171 0.95 -10.21 -8.82
CA PHE A 171 0.81 -9.72 -7.44
C PHE A 171 2.15 -9.33 -6.77
N ARG A 172 3.25 -10.05 -7.06
CA ARG A 172 4.56 -9.74 -6.47
C ARG A 172 5.13 -8.41 -6.95
N ALA A 173 4.82 -8.00 -8.18
CA ALA A 173 5.29 -6.74 -8.73
C ALA A 173 4.67 -5.51 -8.05
N ALA A 174 3.53 -5.67 -7.38
CA ALA A 174 2.88 -4.61 -6.62
C ALA A 174 3.58 -4.29 -5.28
N LEU A 175 4.28 -5.27 -4.67
CA LEU A 175 4.83 -5.16 -3.32
C LEU A 175 5.72 -3.94 -3.10
N PRO A 176 6.64 -3.55 -4.00
CA PRO A 176 7.49 -2.38 -3.79
C PRO A 176 6.73 -1.05 -3.59
N VAL A 177 5.47 -1.00 -4.05
CA VAL A 177 4.58 0.16 -3.88
C VAL A 177 3.67 -0.03 -2.67
N ILE A 178 2.97 -1.18 -2.56
CA ILE A 178 1.94 -1.40 -1.54
C ILE A 178 2.48 -1.80 -0.16
N ASP A 179 3.73 -2.29 -0.06
CA ASP A 179 4.37 -2.59 1.23
C ASP A 179 4.75 -1.30 1.99
N LYS A 180 4.75 -0.15 1.30
CA LYS A 180 4.96 1.18 1.90
C LYS A 180 3.66 1.70 2.51
N ASP A 181 3.79 2.41 3.63
CA ASP A 181 2.62 2.93 4.35
C ASP A 181 2.17 4.26 3.74
N ILE A 182 0.87 4.42 3.53
CA ILE A 182 0.29 5.69 3.09
C ILE A 182 0.21 6.63 4.31
N ALA A 183 0.96 7.72 4.27
CA ALA A 183 1.02 8.72 5.33
C ALA A 183 0.17 9.97 5.03
N SER A 184 -0.14 10.23 3.75
CA SER A 184 -0.86 11.44 3.36
C SER A 184 -1.76 11.24 2.14
N PHE A 185 -2.69 12.18 1.99
CA PHE A 185 -3.52 12.33 0.79
C PHE A 185 -3.22 13.69 0.14
N PRO A 186 -3.41 13.85 -1.19
CA PRO A 186 -3.30 15.15 -1.82
C PRO A 186 -4.25 16.15 -1.16
N GLY A 187 -3.71 17.06 -0.36
CA GLY A 187 -4.46 18.08 0.35
C GLY A 187 -4.61 19.35 -0.47
N ASP A 188 -5.49 20.26 0.00
CA ASP A 188 -5.57 21.60 -0.53
C ASP A 188 -4.26 22.35 -0.27
N THR A 189 -3.80 23.10 -1.27
CA THR A 189 -2.64 23.98 -1.08
C THR A 189 -3.02 25.07 -0.10
N ILE A 190 -2.26 25.23 0.97
CA ILE A 190 -2.48 26.31 1.96
C ILE A 190 -2.16 27.61 1.24
N LYS A 191 -3.17 28.46 1.06
CA LYS A 191 -3.09 29.68 0.22
C LYS A 191 -1.98 30.66 0.57
N ASN A 192 -1.46 30.61 1.79
CA ASN A 192 -0.44 31.53 2.28
C ASN A 192 0.99 30.99 2.22
N VAL A 193 1.20 29.79 1.66
CA VAL A 193 2.50 29.10 1.61
C VAL A 193 3.06 29.05 0.19
N ASP A 194 2.25 29.42 -0.82
CA ASP A 194 2.65 29.43 -2.24
C ASP A 194 3.90 30.30 -2.50
N ASP A 195 4.30 31.13 -1.56
CA ASP A 195 5.47 32.01 -1.67
C ASP A 195 6.78 31.41 -1.13
N GLN A 196 6.75 30.21 -0.51
CA GLN A 196 7.89 29.83 0.33
C GLN A 196 8.80 28.72 -0.19
N GLN A 197 8.31 27.79 -0.99
CA GLN A 197 9.15 26.71 -1.52
C GLN A 197 8.87 26.44 -3.00
N ALA A 198 9.93 26.48 -3.80
CA ALA A 198 9.89 26.10 -5.21
C ALA A 198 9.60 24.60 -5.38
N LEU A 199 8.92 24.19 -6.46
CA LEU A 199 8.65 22.76 -6.72
C LEU A 199 9.93 21.96 -7.01
N CYS A 200 11.01 22.61 -7.41
CA CYS A 200 12.33 21.99 -7.58
C CYS A 200 13.06 21.74 -6.25
N HIS A 201 12.57 22.28 -5.14
CA HIS A 201 13.18 22.08 -3.82
C HIS A 201 13.31 20.59 -3.46
N GLY A 202 14.34 20.26 -2.69
CA GLY A 202 14.56 18.90 -2.17
C GLY A 202 13.61 18.58 -1.02
N PHE A 203 12.39 18.13 -1.35
CA PHE A 203 11.41 17.71 -0.35
C PHE A 203 11.78 16.37 0.29
N GLU A 204 11.70 16.30 1.61
CA GLU A 204 11.90 15.04 2.36
C GLU A 204 10.77 14.04 2.10
N VAL A 205 9.54 14.52 1.88
CA VAL A 205 8.34 13.70 1.68
C VAL A 205 7.53 14.18 0.48
N SER A 206 6.88 13.24 -0.21
CA SER A 206 6.08 13.52 -1.41
C SER A 206 4.88 14.43 -1.14
N ALA A 207 4.39 14.48 0.10
CA ALA A 207 3.31 15.37 0.51
C ALA A 207 3.61 16.87 0.29
N GLY A 208 4.89 17.25 0.14
CA GLY A 208 5.31 18.62 -0.13
C GLY A 208 4.96 19.09 -1.54
N TYR A 209 5.01 18.20 -2.54
CA TYR A 209 4.74 18.52 -3.96
C TYR A 209 3.54 17.79 -4.56
N VAL A 210 3.06 16.69 -3.97
CA VAL A 210 1.85 15.99 -4.40
C VAL A 210 0.64 16.60 -3.71
N THR A 211 0.07 17.63 -4.31
CA THR A 211 -1.11 18.35 -3.82
C THR A 211 -2.28 18.18 -4.78
N GLN A 212 -3.47 18.66 -4.43
CA GLN A 212 -4.62 18.66 -5.36
C GLN A 212 -4.35 19.52 -6.61
N LYS A 213 -3.63 20.62 -6.46
CA LYS A 213 -3.29 21.51 -7.58
C LYS A 213 -2.17 20.96 -8.48
N SER A 214 -1.32 20.07 -7.96
CA SER A 214 -0.22 19.50 -8.74
C SER A 214 -0.68 18.62 -9.90
N GLY A 215 -1.93 18.11 -9.84
CA GLY A 215 -2.53 17.30 -10.89
C GLY A 215 -2.08 15.84 -10.93
N PHE A 216 -1.21 15.38 -10.04
CA PHE A 216 -0.80 13.98 -9.97
C PHE A 216 -1.93 13.02 -9.63
N SER A 217 -3.01 13.54 -9.08
CA SER A 217 -4.18 12.75 -8.71
C SER A 217 -5.45 13.48 -9.12
N ASP A 218 -6.43 12.72 -9.59
CA ASP A 218 -7.80 13.22 -9.61
C ASP A 218 -8.29 13.35 -8.16
N LYS A 219 -9.44 13.99 -7.96
CA LYS A 219 -10.04 14.12 -6.63
C LYS A 219 -10.26 12.73 -6.02
N LEU A 220 -9.62 12.46 -4.89
CA LEU A 220 -9.79 11.23 -4.16
C LEU A 220 -11.09 11.29 -3.33
N GLU A 221 -12.06 10.50 -3.74
CA GLU A 221 -13.25 10.24 -2.95
C GLU A 221 -13.00 9.08 -1.99
N LEU A 222 -13.72 9.05 -0.88
CA LEU A 222 -13.64 7.99 0.12
C LEU A 222 -13.82 6.58 -0.49
N ARG A 223 -14.67 6.48 -1.51
CA ARG A 223 -14.88 5.25 -2.27
C ARG A 223 -13.60 4.75 -2.95
N LEU A 224 -12.81 5.64 -3.53
CA LEU A 224 -11.55 5.30 -4.19
C LEU A 224 -10.49 4.86 -3.18
N VAL A 225 -10.43 5.52 -2.03
CA VAL A 225 -9.51 5.16 -0.94
C VAL A 225 -9.84 3.76 -0.41
N THR A 226 -11.12 3.48 -0.11
CA THR A 226 -11.54 2.15 0.36
C THR A 226 -11.35 1.08 -0.71
N SER A 227 -11.54 1.41 -2.00
CA SER A 227 -11.22 0.51 -3.12
C SER A 227 -9.74 0.16 -3.15
N TYR A 228 -8.85 1.15 -3.01
CA TYR A 228 -7.40 0.91 -2.96
C TYR A 228 -7.02 -0.08 -1.87
N TYR A 229 -7.46 0.15 -0.62
CA TYR A 229 -7.14 -0.76 0.48
C TYR A 229 -7.72 -2.15 0.28
N LEU A 230 -8.93 -2.26 -0.26
CA LEU A 230 -9.55 -3.56 -0.56
C LEU A 230 -8.77 -4.33 -1.65
N LEU A 231 -8.37 -3.66 -2.72
CA LEU A 231 -7.57 -4.25 -3.81
C LEU A 231 -6.19 -4.69 -3.31
N CYS A 232 -5.53 -3.88 -2.49
CA CYS A 232 -4.27 -4.27 -1.85
C CYS A 232 -4.46 -5.51 -0.96
N ALA A 233 -5.55 -5.56 -0.18
CA ALA A 233 -5.87 -6.74 0.63
C ALA A 233 -6.05 -7.99 -0.24
N HIS A 234 -6.66 -7.89 -1.43
CA HIS A 234 -6.77 -9.01 -2.38
C HIS A 234 -5.40 -9.52 -2.82
N ILE A 235 -4.46 -8.62 -3.14
CA ILE A 235 -3.08 -9.00 -3.48
C ILE A 235 -2.41 -9.74 -2.33
N TYR A 236 -2.51 -9.21 -1.10
CA TYR A 236 -1.91 -9.86 0.06
C TYR A 236 -2.55 -11.22 0.39
N ILE A 237 -3.87 -11.36 0.21
CA ILE A 237 -4.57 -12.66 0.34
C ILE A 237 -4.03 -13.65 -0.71
N GLY A 238 -3.90 -13.23 -1.97
CA GLY A 238 -3.34 -14.04 -3.05
C GLY A 238 -1.91 -14.50 -2.76
N LEU A 239 -1.11 -13.64 -2.15
CA LEU A 239 0.27 -13.95 -1.71
C LEU A 239 0.34 -14.67 -0.36
N ARG A 240 -0.77 -14.92 0.30
CA ARG A 240 -0.89 -15.50 1.65
C ARG A 240 -0.17 -14.70 2.75
N LYS A 241 0.02 -13.41 2.56
CA LYS A 241 0.50 -12.47 3.57
C LYS A 241 -0.69 -11.99 4.43
N TYR A 242 -1.27 -12.90 5.21
CA TYR A 242 -2.55 -12.69 5.91
C TYR A 242 -2.50 -11.56 6.94
N GLU A 243 -1.37 -11.31 7.56
CA GLU A 243 -1.18 -10.23 8.53
C GLU A 243 -1.35 -8.85 7.86
N ARG A 244 -0.67 -8.63 6.72
CA ARG A 244 -0.83 -7.39 5.95
C ARG A 244 -2.24 -7.30 5.36
N ALA A 245 -2.80 -8.40 4.85
CA ALA A 245 -4.19 -8.44 4.36
C ALA A 245 -5.18 -8.00 5.45
N ARG A 246 -5.03 -8.50 6.69
CA ARG A 246 -5.82 -8.09 7.84
C ARG A 246 -5.80 -6.60 8.04
N LEU A 247 -4.60 -6.00 8.10
CA LEU A 247 -4.42 -4.56 8.33
C LEU A 247 -5.17 -3.72 7.29
N PHE A 248 -5.03 -4.07 6.01
CA PHE A 248 -5.70 -3.36 4.92
C PHE A 248 -7.22 -3.53 4.93
N LEU A 249 -7.73 -4.71 5.30
CA LEU A 249 -9.17 -4.94 5.50
C LEU A 249 -9.70 -4.13 6.69
N GLU A 250 -8.94 -4.03 7.78
CA GLU A 250 -9.30 -3.23 8.96
C GLU A 250 -9.35 -1.73 8.62
N TYR A 251 -8.48 -1.21 7.76
CA TYR A 251 -8.57 0.18 7.28
C TYR A 251 -9.91 0.44 6.57
N VAL A 252 -10.39 -0.50 5.74
CA VAL A 252 -11.71 -0.38 5.10
C VAL A 252 -12.85 -0.42 6.13
N LEU A 253 -12.75 -1.29 7.14
CA LEU A 253 -13.78 -1.44 8.18
C LEU A 253 -13.90 -0.23 9.11
N VAL A 254 -12.79 0.45 9.37
CA VAL A 254 -12.72 1.62 10.26
C VAL A 254 -13.12 2.91 9.54
N THR A 255 -13.17 2.90 8.22
CA THR A 255 -13.46 4.10 7.43
C THR A 255 -14.84 4.66 7.79
N PRO A 256 -14.95 5.95 8.19
CA PRO A 256 -16.22 6.55 8.55
C PRO A 256 -17.17 6.62 7.35
N THR A 257 -18.45 6.39 7.59
CA THR A 257 -19.50 6.46 6.55
C THR A 257 -20.66 7.32 7.01
N ASN A 258 -21.21 8.10 6.10
CA ASN A 258 -22.45 8.86 6.35
C ASN A 258 -23.71 7.95 6.31
N GLN A 259 -23.55 6.73 5.79
CA GLN A 259 -24.57 5.70 5.72
C GLN A 259 -24.15 4.53 6.61
N CYS A 260 -25.10 3.69 7.03
CA CYS A 260 -24.82 2.58 7.95
C CYS A 260 -23.69 1.65 7.47
N HIS A 261 -23.55 1.44 6.17
CA HIS A 261 -22.48 0.63 5.58
C HIS A 261 -22.38 0.87 4.06
N HIS A 262 -21.26 0.50 3.48
CA HIS A 262 -21.08 0.48 2.02
C HIS A 262 -20.56 -0.89 1.54
N ALA A 263 -20.64 -1.14 0.22
CA ALA A 263 -20.31 -2.44 -0.36
C ALA A 263 -18.89 -2.92 -0.04
N HIS A 264 -17.89 -2.03 -0.09
CA HIS A 264 -16.50 -2.37 0.25
C HIS A 264 -16.33 -2.82 1.71
N MET A 265 -17.05 -2.20 2.67
CA MET A 265 -17.02 -2.64 4.07
C MET A 265 -17.61 -4.04 4.24
N LEU A 266 -18.72 -4.33 3.55
CA LEU A 266 -19.33 -5.65 3.59
C LEU A 266 -18.38 -6.71 3.01
N GLU A 267 -17.78 -6.43 1.87
CA GLU A 267 -16.79 -7.31 1.25
C GLU A 267 -15.54 -7.49 2.11
N ALA A 268 -15.01 -6.40 2.66
CA ALA A 268 -13.87 -6.43 3.57
C ALA A 268 -14.17 -7.28 4.82
N TYR A 269 -15.35 -7.15 5.41
CA TYR A 269 -15.74 -7.94 6.57
C TYR A 269 -15.79 -9.44 6.28
N LYS A 270 -16.42 -9.83 5.17
CA LYS A 270 -16.48 -11.23 4.74
C LYS A 270 -15.09 -11.83 4.58
N LYS A 271 -14.17 -11.12 3.89
CA LYS A 271 -12.78 -11.55 3.71
C LYS A 271 -12.00 -11.52 5.02
N TRP A 272 -12.22 -10.54 5.88
CA TRP A 272 -11.57 -10.42 7.19
C TRP A 272 -11.88 -11.62 8.10
N LEU A 273 -13.14 -12.10 8.10
CA LEU A 273 -13.52 -13.32 8.79
C LEU A 273 -12.74 -14.53 8.27
N LEU A 274 -12.70 -14.73 6.94
CA LEU A 274 -12.01 -15.87 6.33
C LEU A 274 -10.48 -15.81 6.54
N VAL A 275 -9.88 -14.62 6.42
CA VAL A 275 -8.46 -14.41 6.69
C VAL A 275 -8.11 -14.75 8.14
N GLY A 276 -8.96 -14.39 9.10
CA GLY A 276 -8.78 -14.76 10.50
C GLY A 276 -8.76 -16.26 10.71
N LEU A 277 -9.68 -16.99 10.10
CA LEU A 277 -9.71 -18.46 10.16
C LEU A 277 -8.48 -19.09 9.52
N LEU A 278 -8.00 -18.56 8.39
CA LEU A 278 -6.82 -19.08 7.69
C LEU A 278 -5.51 -18.77 8.42
N PHE A 279 -5.42 -17.63 9.09
CA PHE A 279 -4.19 -17.18 9.75
C PHE A 279 -4.03 -17.77 11.16
N GLN A 280 -5.04 -17.61 12.00
CA GLN A 280 -4.97 -17.96 13.42
C GLN A 280 -5.94 -19.08 13.85
N GLY A 281 -6.78 -19.58 12.94
CA GLY A 281 -7.84 -20.54 13.27
C GLY A 281 -8.99 -19.95 14.09
N LYS A 282 -9.00 -18.62 14.26
CA LYS A 282 -10.03 -17.85 14.97
C LYS A 282 -10.18 -16.46 14.36
N VAL A 283 -11.31 -15.83 14.60
CA VAL A 283 -11.55 -14.46 14.13
C VAL A 283 -10.72 -13.48 14.96
N PHE A 284 -10.20 -12.46 14.31
CA PHE A 284 -9.48 -11.37 14.97
C PHE A 284 -10.41 -10.57 15.91
N ALA A 285 -9.81 -9.82 16.85
CA ALA A 285 -10.56 -8.83 17.61
C ALA A 285 -10.97 -7.68 16.69
N ILE A 286 -12.24 -7.28 16.77
CA ILE A 286 -12.76 -6.17 15.98
C ILE A 286 -12.11 -4.86 16.47
N PRO A 287 -11.61 -4.00 15.55
CA PRO A 287 -11.07 -2.71 15.93
C PRO A 287 -12.12 -1.87 16.67
N LYS A 288 -11.72 -1.22 17.77
CA LYS A 288 -12.65 -0.42 18.61
C LYS A 288 -13.23 0.80 17.89
N SER A 289 -12.57 1.26 16.82
CA SER A 289 -12.96 2.41 16.00
C SER A 289 -14.03 2.09 14.95
N VAL A 290 -14.44 0.83 14.80
CA VAL A 290 -15.52 0.45 13.87
C VAL A 290 -16.87 0.93 14.41
N ASP A 291 -17.66 1.60 13.57
CA ASP A 291 -19.00 2.02 13.94
C ASP A 291 -19.90 0.83 14.30
N GLY A 292 -20.50 0.88 15.49
CA GLY A 292 -21.32 -0.19 16.01
C GLY A 292 -22.63 -0.42 15.22
N GLN A 293 -23.18 0.61 14.59
CA GLN A 293 -24.40 0.47 13.76
C GLN A 293 -24.04 -0.18 12.42
N ALA A 294 -22.97 0.27 11.78
CA ALA A 294 -22.45 -0.35 10.57
C ALA A 294 -22.11 -1.83 10.79
N LEU A 295 -21.45 -2.15 11.90
CA LEU A 295 -21.09 -3.52 12.24
C LEU A 295 -22.32 -4.43 12.42
N LYS A 296 -23.38 -3.96 13.09
CA LYS A 296 -24.64 -4.72 13.24
C LYS A 296 -25.28 -5.01 11.88
N ALA A 297 -25.33 -4.01 10.99
CA ALA A 297 -25.88 -4.16 9.64
C ALA A 297 -25.06 -5.17 8.83
N ILE A 298 -23.73 -5.05 8.82
CA ILE A 298 -22.81 -5.93 8.09
C ILE A 298 -22.91 -7.38 8.57
N ARG A 299 -22.99 -7.61 9.90
CA ARG A 299 -23.19 -8.95 10.47
C ARG A 299 -24.50 -9.58 10.02
N SER A 300 -25.58 -8.80 9.99
CA SER A 300 -26.87 -9.31 9.54
C SER A 300 -26.86 -9.74 8.07
N LEU A 301 -26.05 -9.07 7.24
CA LEU A 301 -25.86 -9.39 5.82
C LEU A 301 -24.84 -10.51 5.58
N SER A 302 -24.03 -10.86 6.59
CA SER A 302 -22.95 -11.85 6.49
C SER A 302 -23.23 -13.12 7.30
N ARG A 303 -24.50 -13.48 7.49
CA ARG A 303 -24.92 -14.62 8.35
C ARG A 303 -24.28 -15.95 7.96
N SER A 304 -24.16 -16.22 6.65
CA SER A 304 -23.53 -17.44 6.15
C SER A 304 -22.05 -17.51 6.55
N TYR A 305 -21.32 -16.39 6.50
CA TYR A 305 -19.93 -16.33 6.95
C TYR A 305 -19.78 -16.51 8.45
N GLU A 306 -20.67 -15.92 9.24
CA GLU A 306 -20.73 -16.12 10.70
C GLU A 306 -21.04 -17.58 11.07
N ALA A 307 -21.90 -18.27 10.31
CA ALA A 307 -22.18 -19.69 10.51
C ALA A 307 -20.93 -20.55 10.25
N VAL A 308 -20.21 -20.29 9.17
CA VAL A 308 -18.91 -20.94 8.88
C VAL A 308 -17.90 -20.68 10.00
N VAL A 309 -17.77 -19.44 10.48
CA VAL A 309 -16.90 -19.09 11.62
C VAL A 309 -17.27 -19.89 12.86
N LYS A 310 -18.55 -20.01 13.17
CA LYS A 310 -19.03 -20.77 14.34
C LYS A 310 -18.67 -22.24 14.21
N ALA A 311 -19.00 -22.88 13.07
CA ALA A 311 -18.68 -24.28 12.81
C ALA A 311 -17.16 -24.54 12.86
N PHE A 312 -16.37 -23.65 12.30
CA PHE A 312 -14.90 -23.75 12.34
C PHE A 312 -14.33 -23.62 13.76
N ARG A 313 -14.86 -22.71 14.56
CA ARG A 313 -14.46 -22.53 15.97
C ARG A 313 -14.80 -23.76 16.83
N GLU A 314 -15.94 -24.39 16.56
CA GLU A 314 -16.36 -25.64 17.22
C GLU A 314 -15.58 -26.86 16.74
N ARG A 315 -14.71 -26.69 15.68
CA ARG A 315 -13.97 -27.77 15.04
C ARG A 315 -14.86 -28.92 14.53
N ASP A 316 -16.12 -28.62 14.25
CA ASP A 316 -17.08 -29.58 13.74
C ASP A 316 -17.05 -29.60 12.20
N ARG A 317 -16.36 -30.62 11.68
CA ARG A 317 -16.19 -30.80 10.24
C ARG A 317 -17.54 -31.00 9.51
N ARG A 318 -18.41 -31.84 10.07
CA ARG A 318 -19.70 -32.14 9.40
C ARG A 318 -20.56 -30.91 9.26
N ARG A 319 -20.60 -30.12 10.33
CA ARG A 319 -21.33 -28.85 10.34
C ARG A 319 -20.72 -27.84 9.38
N LEU A 320 -19.36 -27.73 9.33
CA LEU A 320 -18.67 -26.85 8.40
C LEU A 320 -18.99 -27.19 6.95
N GLU A 321 -18.90 -28.47 6.57
CA GLU A 321 -19.25 -28.96 5.25
C GLU A 321 -20.71 -28.63 4.89
N ALA A 322 -21.65 -28.87 5.80
CA ALA A 322 -23.06 -28.54 5.59
C ALA A 322 -23.32 -27.02 5.40
N GLU A 323 -22.69 -26.16 6.20
CA GLU A 323 -22.82 -24.70 6.06
C GLU A 323 -22.20 -24.21 4.74
N ILE A 324 -21.09 -24.82 4.29
CA ILE A 324 -20.45 -24.51 3.01
C ILE A 324 -21.37 -24.88 1.85
N ASP A 325 -22.01 -26.06 1.90
CA ASP A 325 -22.87 -26.54 0.84
C ASP A 325 -24.15 -25.71 0.73
N VAL A 326 -24.77 -25.37 1.85
CA VAL A 326 -25.99 -24.56 1.89
C VAL A 326 -25.82 -23.17 1.26
N ALA A 327 -24.66 -22.56 1.41
CA ALA A 327 -24.40 -21.21 0.92
C ALA A 327 -23.56 -21.17 -0.38
N GLY A 328 -23.48 -22.27 -1.13
CA GLY A 328 -22.66 -22.42 -2.33
C GLY A 328 -22.78 -21.27 -3.34
N ASP A 329 -24.00 -20.88 -3.66
CA ASP A 329 -24.28 -19.76 -4.59
C ASP A 329 -23.78 -18.41 -4.07
N SER A 330 -23.84 -18.19 -2.75
CA SER A 330 -23.35 -16.95 -2.13
C SER A 330 -21.84 -16.83 -2.24
N TRP A 331 -21.11 -17.94 -2.06
CA TRP A 331 -19.64 -17.95 -2.20
C TRP A 331 -19.18 -17.62 -3.61
N GLN A 332 -19.92 -18.08 -4.63
CA GLN A 332 -19.60 -17.77 -6.03
C GLN A 332 -19.91 -16.31 -6.35
N LYS A 333 -21.08 -15.81 -5.96
CA LYS A 333 -21.47 -14.41 -6.18
C LYS A 333 -20.50 -13.43 -5.52
N ASP A 334 -19.99 -13.75 -4.33
CA ASP A 334 -19.02 -12.94 -3.60
C ASP A 334 -17.57 -13.13 -4.07
N GLY A 335 -17.31 -14.08 -4.98
CA GLY A 335 -15.95 -14.44 -5.43
C GLY A 335 -15.08 -15.08 -4.34
N ASN A 336 -15.67 -15.58 -3.25
CA ASN A 336 -14.96 -16.12 -2.08
C ASN A 336 -14.88 -17.65 -2.04
N ARG A 337 -15.38 -18.35 -3.08
CA ARG A 337 -15.39 -19.83 -3.10
C ARG A 337 -14.01 -20.42 -2.81
N GLY A 338 -12.96 -19.92 -3.48
CA GLY A 338 -11.60 -20.43 -3.29
C GLY A 338 -11.05 -20.23 -1.86
N LEU A 339 -11.46 -19.14 -1.16
CA LEU A 339 -11.10 -18.93 0.24
C LEU A 339 -11.85 -19.88 1.17
N ILE A 340 -13.13 -20.14 0.92
CA ILE A 340 -13.92 -21.10 1.67
C ILE A 340 -13.34 -22.51 1.54
N ASP A 341 -12.95 -22.94 0.33
CA ASP A 341 -12.31 -24.22 0.11
C ASP A 341 -10.95 -24.33 0.85
N GLN A 342 -10.22 -23.21 0.99
CA GLN A 342 -9.01 -23.16 1.79
C GLN A 342 -9.33 -23.26 3.29
N VAL A 343 -10.39 -22.61 3.78
CA VAL A 343 -10.85 -22.68 5.17
C VAL A 343 -11.22 -24.12 5.51
N ASP A 344 -11.98 -24.82 4.66
CA ASP A 344 -12.32 -26.22 4.88
C ASP A 344 -11.06 -27.10 5.04
N ARG A 345 -10.10 -26.97 4.11
CA ARG A 345 -8.83 -27.71 4.19
C ARG A 345 -7.99 -27.35 5.42
N SER A 346 -8.06 -26.11 5.87
CA SER A 346 -7.30 -25.64 7.03
C SER A 346 -7.86 -26.15 8.37
N LEU A 347 -9.12 -26.56 8.44
CA LEU A 347 -9.73 -27.05 9.66
C LEU A 347 -8.93 -28.23 10.26
N MET A 348 -8.48 -29.16 9.42
CA MET A 348 -7.68 -30.29 9.90
C MET A 348 -6.34 -29.86 10.48
N LEU A 349 -5.67 -28.88 9.86
CA LEU A 349 -4.44 -28.32 10.38
C LEU A 349 -4.66 -27.71 11.78
N PHE A 350 -5.72 -26.93 11.96
CA PHE A 350 -6.00 -26.33 13.26
C PHE A 350 -6.42 -27.34 14.33
N ARG A 351 -7.08 -28.44 13.94
CA ARG A 351 -7.32 -29.56 14.85
C ARG A 351 -6.02 -30.21 15.34
N VAL A 352 -4.97 -30.25 14.50
CA VAL A 352 -3.65 -30.72 14.93
C VAL A 352 -2.95 -29.69 15.79
N LYS A 353 -3.04 -28.39 15.43
CA LYS A 353 -2.47 -27.30 16.24
C LYS A 353 -3.08 -27.21 17.64
N ASP A 354 -4.37 -27.43 17.77
CA ASP A 354 -5.03 -27.48 19.09
C ASP A 354 -4.45 -28.59 20.00
N LEU A 355 -3.83 -29.64 19.44
CA LEU A 355 -3.13 -30.67 20.21
C LEU A 355 -1.74 -30.19 20.67
N GLU A 356 -1.08 -29.30 19.93
CA GLU A 356 0.21 -28.69 20.29
C GLU A 356 0.14 -27.94 21.62
N ASP A 357 -0.98 -27.27 21.87
CA ASP A 357 -1.20 -26.52 23.13
C ASP A 357 -1.27 -27.43 24.37
N THR A 358 -1.55 -28.72 24.19
CA THR A 358 -1.78 -29.66 25.30
C THR A 358 -0.70 -30.73 25.42
N TYR A 359 -0.09 -31.13 24.30
CA TYR A 359 0.83 -32.26 24.24
C TYR A 359 2.15 -31.89 23.56
N SER A 360 3.27 -32.31 24.14
CA SER A 360 4.61 -32.18 23.55
C SER A 360 4.90 -33.30 22.52
N ALA A 361 4.29 -34.47 22.72
CA ALA A 361 4.41 -35.60 21.79
C ALA A 361 3.17 -36.51 21.87
N LEU A 362 2.76 -37.03 20.71
CA LEU A 362 1.60 -37.90 20.57
C LEU A 362 1.84 -39.00 19.55
N PRO A 363 1.41 -40.25 19.79
CA PRO A 363 1.39 -41.30 18.76
C PRO A 363 0.48 -40.86 17.59
N VAL A 364 0.95 -41.05 16.35
CA VAL A 364 0.19 -40.67 15.16
C VAL A 364 -1.18 -41.36 15.09
N SER A 365 -1.33 -42.56 15.67
CA SER A 365 -2.61 -43.25 15.80
C SER A 365 -3.66 -42.47 16.61
N ARG A 366 -3.24 -41.73 17.65
CA ARG A 366 -4.14 -40.83 18.41
C ARG A 366 -4.49 -39.58 17.61
N VAL A 367 -3.51 -39.01 16.90
CA VAL A 367 -3.77 -37.87 16.00
C VAL A 367 -4.74 -38.27 14.91
N ALA A 368 -4.59 -39.43 14.30
CA ALA A 368 -5.47 -39.99 13.28
C ALA A 368 -6.94 -40.12 13.76
N LYS A 369 -7.13 -40.63 14.98
CA LYS A 369 -8.45 -40.71 15.63
C LYS A 369 -9.05 -39.33 15.86
N HIS A 370 -8.23 -38.36 16.30
CA HIS A 370 -8.70 -37.00 16.56
C HIS A 370 -9.12 -36.27 15.28
N ILE A 371 -8.37 -36.46 14.20
CA ILE A 371 -8.68 -35.84 12.89
C ILE A 371 -9.81 -36.60 12.19
N GLY A 372 -9.95 -37.90 12.43
CA GLY A 372 -10.91 -38.77 11.77
C GLY A 372 -10.43 -39.27 10.41
N LEU A 373 -9.11 -39.42 10.22
CA LEU A 373 -8.48 -39.93 9.02
C LEU A 373 -7.79 -41.30 9.27
N PRO A 374 -7.62 -42.15 8.23
CA PRO A 374 -6.75 -43.29 8.29
C PRO A 374 -5.31 -42.91 8.64
N GLN A 375 -4.57 -43.81 9.30
CA GLN A 375 -3.22 -43.55 9.79
C GLN A 375 -2.25 -43.12 8.67
N ASP A 376 -2.28 -43.81 7.53
CA ASP A 376 -1.39 -43.52 6.39
C ASP A 376 -1.67 -42.15 5.76
N ALA A 377 -2.96 -41.80 5.63
CA ALA A 377 -3.38 -40.48 5.19
C ALA A 377 -2.97 -39.37 6.17
N THR A 378 -3.00 -39.68 7.48
CA THR A 378 -2.55 -38.75 8.52
C THR A 378 -1.04 -38.52 8.45
N ILE A 379 -0.24 -39.54 8.26
CA ILE A 379 1.23 -39.42 8.11
C ILE A 379 1.55 -38.55 6.89
N SER A 380 0.90 -38.82 5.75
CA SER A 380 1.10 -38.06 4.52
C SER A 380 0.72 -36.59 4.71
N PHE A 381 -0.41 -36.32 5.35
CA PHE A 381 -0.88 -34.97 5.68
C PHE A 381 0.11 -34.24 6.61
N LEU A 382 0.54 -34.85 7.72
CA LEU A 382 1.49 -34.26 8.66
C LEU A 382 2.83 -33.99 7.98
N THR A 383 3.37 -34.94 7.22
CA THR A 383 4.63 -34.77 6.49
C THR A 383 4.56 -33.59 5.50
N GLN A 384 3.44 -33.45 4.77
CA GLN A 384 3.24 -32.33 3.85
C GLN A 384 3.13 -31.00 4.59
N THR A 385 2.46 -31.00 5.73
CA THR A 385 2.23 -29.77 6.54
C THR A 385 3.53 -29.29 7.21
N ILE A 386 4.34 -30.22 7.70
CA ILE A 386 5.68 -29.96 8.23
C ILE A 386 6.61 -29.41 7.13
N LYS A 387 6.63 -30.06 5.95
CA LYS A 387 7.43 -29.57 4.80
C LYS A 387 7.04 -28.18 4.34
N LYS A 388 5.78 -27.80 4.46
CA LYS A 388 5.28 -26.45 4.15
C LYS A 388 5.57 -25.43 5.26
N GLY A 389 6.15 -25.86 6.39
CA GLY A 389 6.41 -24.99 7.54
C GLY A 389 5.15 -24.49 8.26
N GLN A 390 4.00 -25.16 8.05
CA GLN A 390 2.72 -24.79 8.69
C GLN A 390 2.56 -25.40 10.10
N LEU A 391 3.35 -26.44 10.41
CA LEU A 391 3.38 -27.11 11.70
C LEU A 391 4.83 -27.29 12.13
N SER A 392 5.17 -26.80 13.30
CA SER A 392 6.50 -26.95 13.94
C SER A 392 6.57 -28.28 14.66
N ALA A 393 6.76 -29.37 13.94
CA ALA A 393 6.80 -30.71 14.49
C ALA A 393 7.74 -31.63 13.71
N SER A 394 8.13 -32.76 14.32
CA SER A 394 8.84 -33.83 13.64
C SER A 394 8.13 -35.16 13.88
N ILE A 395 8.23 -36.06 12.89
CA ILE A 395 7.74 -37.43 13.01
C ILE A 395 8.95 -38.31 13.29
N GLY A 396 9.03 -38.82 14.52
CA GLY A 396 10.09 -39.73 14.96
C GLY A 396 9.70 -41.19 14.81
N GLU A 397 10.71 -42.08 14.81
CA GLU A 397 10.50 -43.50 14.91
C GLU A 397 9.82 -43.87 16.23
N PRO A 398 9.12 -45.02 16.29
CA PRO A 398 8.41 -45.42 17.49
C PRO A 398 9.38 -45.47 18.69
N ALA A 399 8.99 -44.84 19.80
CA ALA A 399 9.74 -44.93 21.05
C ALA A 399 9.75 -46.42 21.47
N GLU A 400 10.93 -46.94 21.71
CA GLU A 400 11.10 -48.26 22.26
C GLU A 400 10.35 -48.39 23.60
N GLU A 401 9.57 -49.44 23.68
CA GLU A 401 9.06 -50.13 24.88
C GLU A 401 8.56 -49.34 26.08
N THR A 402 7.28 -49.24 26.24
CA THR A 402 6.65 -49.34 27.56
C THR A 402 6.27 -50.80 27.82
N ALA A 403 6.60 -51.27 29.01
CA ALA A 403 6.65 -52.64 29.50
C ALA A 403 5.34 -53.48 29.47
N ASN A 404 4.51 -53.39 28.48
CA ASN A 404 3.36 -54.26 28.23
C ASN A 404 3.20 -54.59 26.73
N GLY A 405 3.94 -55.51 26.28
CA GLY A 405 3.87 -56.54 25.26
C GLY A 405 2.92 -56.49 24.08
N THR A 406 2.49 -55.34 23.59
CA THR A 406 1.69 -55.20 22.37
C THR A 406 2.13 -53.97 21.57
N THR A 407 3.23 -54.09 20.89
CA THR A 407 3.83 -53.07 20.05
C THR A 407 3.32 -53.19 18.60
N SER A 408 2.41 -52.31 18.20
CA SER A 408 2.38 -51.84 16.81
C SER A 408 3.31 -50.64 16.75
N PRO A 409 4.30 -50.63 15.84
CA PRO A 409 5.26 -49.53 15.70
C PRO A 409 4.55 -48.30 15.09
N THR A 410 3.91 -47.53 15.94
CA THR A 410 3.25 -46.29 15.49
C THR A 410 4.23 -45.14 15.61
N PRO A 411 4.51 -44.39 14.52
CA PRO A 411 5.35 -43.21 14.59
C PRO A 411 4.78 -42.19 15.58
N VAL A 412 5.67 -41.41 16.22
CA VAL A 412 5.32 -40.38 17.22
C VAL A 412 5.50 -39.00 16.63
N LEU A 413 4.46 -38.20 16.66
CA LEU A 413 4.51 -36.78 16.33
C LEU A 413 5.04 -36.02 17.57
N ARG A 414 6.14 -35.28 17.41
CA ARG A 414 6.73 -34.42 18.45
C ARG A 414 6.58 -32.96 18.01
N PHE A 415 5.94 -32.17 18.84
CA PHE A 415 5.81 -30.73 18.62
C PHE A 415 7.07 -30.02 19.12
N HIS A 416 7.54 -29.07 18.35
CA HIS A 416 8.67 -28.21 18.71
C HIS A 416 8.12 -26.89 19.24
N THR A 417 8.45 -26.55 20.46
CA THR A 417 8.10 -25.25 21.06
C THR A 417 8.71 -24.13 20.19
N SER A 418 7.97 -23.06 19.99
CA SER A 418 8.36 -21.92 19.13
C SER A 418 9.75 -21.35 19.43
N ALA A 419 10.30 -21.58 20.64
CA ALA A 419 11.66 -21.18 21.00
C ALA A 419 12.77 -21.90 20.21
N SER A 420 12.53 -23.11 19.67
CA SER A 420 13.52 -23.85 18.86
C SER A 420 13.38 -23.62 17.35
N ALA A 421 12.31 -22.97 16.92
CA ALA A 421 12.04 -22.63 15.53
C ALA A 421 12.35 -21.17 15.18
N ILE A 422 12.98 -20.43 16.11
CA ILE A 422 13.48 -19.09 15.83
C ILE A 422 14.54 -19.22 14.73
N ARG A 423 14.14 -18.90 13.48
CA ARG A 423 15.15 -18.57 12.47
C ARG A 423 16.03 -17.50 13.09
N PRO A 424 17.37 -17.60 12.98
CA PRO A 424 18.21 -16.50 13.41
C PRO A 424 17.70 -15.25 12.68
N ILE A 425 16.98 -14.42 13.43
CA ILE A 425 16.59 -13.09 12.96
C ILE A 425 17.91 -12.36 12.91
N ASP A 426 18.25 -11.81 11.78
CA ASP A 426 19.35 -10.87 11.68
C ASP A 426 18.89 -9.60 12.41
N GLU A 427 19.19 -9.56 13.73
CA GLU A 427 18.76 -8.49 14.63
C GLU A 427 19.26 -7.13 14.14
N ASP A 428 20.47 -7.10 13.56
CA ASP A 428 21.05 -5.87 13.02
C ASP A 428 20.26 -5.37 11.81
N ALA A 429 19.86 -6.28 10.90
CA ALA A 429 19.06 -5.92 9.73
C ALA A 429 17.65 -5.48 10.14
N GLU A 430 17.05 -6.10 11.16
CA GLU A 430 15.73 -5.70 11.67
C GLU A 430 15.79 -4.35 12.37
N MET A 431 16.82 -4.11 13.19
CA MET A 431 17.05 -2.82 13.84
C MET A 431 17.26 -1.71 12.80
N ALA A 432 18.07 -1.94 11.76
CA ALA A 432 18.29 -0.98 10.68
C ALA A 432 16.97 -0.66 9.93
N ALA A 433 16.13 -1.66 9.67
CA ALA A 433 14.83 -1.46 9.03
C ALA A 433 13.87 -0.66 9.93
N GLN A 434 13.86 -0.91 11.24
CA GLN A 434 13.07 -0.15 12.19
C GLN A 434 13.55 1.30 12.31
N GLN A 435 14.88 1.52 12.33
CA GLN A 435 15.44 2.87 12.35
C GLN A 435 15.04 3.66 11.10
N ALA A 436 15.20 3.07 9.92
CA ALA A 436 14.78 3.72 8.66
C ALA A 436 13.29 4.10 8.69
N ARG A 437 12.43 3.22 9.25
CA ARG A 437 11.01 3.52 9.39
C ARG A 437 10.73 4.67 10.37
N ILE A 438 11.48 4.75 11.46
CA ILE A 438 11.36 5.87 12.43
C ILE A 438 11.77 7.18 11.77
N GLU A 439 12.85 7.21 11.00
CA GLU A 439 13.30 8.39 10.27
C GLU A 439 12.25 8.85 9.23
N GLU A 440 11.66 7.93 8.49
CA GLU A 440 10.58 8.22 7.54
C GLU A 440 9.35 8.80 8.26
N LEU A 441 8.92 8.20 9.37
CA LEU A 441 7.80 8.70 10.16
C LEU A 441 8.10 10.09 10.76
N ALA A 442 9.33 10.33 11.22
CA ALA A 442 9.74 11.62 11.74
C ALA A 442 9.68 12.71 10.64
N ALA A 443 10.07 12.41 9.40
CA ALA A 443 9.93 13.31 8.26
C ALA A 443 8.45 13.67 8.00
N HIS A 444 7.56 12.69 8.03
CA HIS A 444 6.11 12.92 7.88
C HIS A 444 5.53 13.77 9.01
N VAL A 445 5.96 13.56 10.25
CA VAL A 445 5.53 14.37 11.40
C VAL A 445 6.01 15.81 11.26
N ARG A 446 7.27 16.03 10.82
CA ARG A 446 7.79 17.39 10.56
C ARG A 446 6.94 18.12 9.51
N GLU A 447 6.65 17.45 8.38
CA GLU A 447 5.85 18.04 7.31
C GLU A 447 4.40 18.31 7.76
N ALA A 448 3.79 17.39 8.51
CA ALA A 448 2.46 17.60 9.07
C ALA A 448 2.44 18.77 10.04
N SER A 449 3.44 18.90 10.91
CA SER A 449 3.60 20.01 11.85
C SER A 449 3.78 21.34 11.11
N ARG A 450 4.58 21.35 10.05
CA ARG A 450 4.75 22.53 9.18
C ARG A 450 3.42 22.95 8.55
N LYS A 451 2.66 22.00 7.98
CA LYS A 451 1.34 22.29 7.39
C LYS A 451 0.35 22.83 8.41
N ILE A 452 0.33 22.27 9.63
CA ILE A 452 -0.53 22.77 10.72
C ILE A 452 -0.11 24.18 11.11
N ALA A 453 1.17 24.45 11.31
CA ALA A 453 1.68 25.78 11.68
C ALA A 453 1.30 26.88 10.68
N LEU A 454 1.17 26.51 9.41
CA LEU A 454 0.83 27.42 8.31
C LEU A 454 -0.70 27.45 8.03
N SER A 455 -1.50 26.61 8.70
CA SER A 455 -2.95 26.59 8.51
C SER A 455 -3.59 27.89 9.08
N LYS A 456 -4.63 28.36 8.37
CA LYS A 456 -5.36 29.58 8.79
C LYS A 456 -5.96 29.38 10.18
N GLU A 457 -6.48 28.23 10.49
CA GLU A 457 -7.10 27.88 11.76
C GLU A 457 -6.11 28.01 12.92
N TYR A 458 -4.88 27.52 12.73
CA TYR A 458 -3.82 27.60 13.74
C TYR A 458 -3.31 29.01 13.91
N LEU A 459 -3.13 29.79 12.84
CA LEU A 459 -2.76 31.20 12.89
C LEU A 459 -3.82 32.03 13.58
N ASP A 460 -5.11 31.79 13.31
CA ASP A 460 -6.22 32.45 13.98
C ASP A 460 -6.30 32.04 15.47
N TYR A 461 -6.02 30.77 15.79
CA TYR A 461 -5.91 30.31 17.18
C TYR A 461 -4.78 31.04 17.92
N GLN A 462 -3.59 31.11 17.35
CA GLN A 462 -2.45 31.82 17.95
C GLN A 462 -2.76 33.32 18.15
N ARG A 463 -3.40 33.96 17.17
CA ARG A 463 -3.81 35.38 17.29
C ARG A 463 -4.81 35.59 18.41
N ARG A 464 -5.75 34.67 18.62
CA ARG A 464 -6.73 34.75 19.73
C ARG A 464 -6.04 34.55 21.07
N ASN A 465 -5.13 33.61 21.20
CA ASN A 465 -4.40 33.38 22.46
C ASN A 465 -3.48 34.53 22.81
N LYS A 466 -2.72 35.08 21.84
CA LYS A 466 -1.92 36.29 22.08
C LYS A 466 -2.77 37.50 22.51
N LYS A 467 -4.04 37.62 22.09
CA LYS A 467 -4.96 38.63 22.58
C LYS A 467 -5.51 38.34 23.98
N ALA A 468 -5.65 37.09 24.37
CA ALA A 468 -6.12 36.67 25.67
C ALA A 468 -5.04 36.83 26.76
N ASP A 469 -3.76 36.66 26.43
CA ASP A 469 -2.64 36.81 27.38
C ASP A 469 -2.21 38.24 27.65
N GLY A 470 -2.94 39.24 27.13
CA GLY A 470 -2.87 40.65 27.60
C GLY A 470 -1.50 41.36 27.52
N SER A 471 -0.51 40.80 26.80
CA SER A 471 0.78 41.46 26.64
C SER A 471 0.80 42.31 25.36
N GLY A 472 0.35 43.55 25.49
CA GLY A 472 0.71 44.62 24.56
C GLY A 472 2.20 44.91 24.66
N SER A 473 3.00 44.32 23.79
CA SER A 473 4.34 44.82 23.48
C SER A 473 4.54 44.64 21.99
N LEU A 474 4.75 45.77 21.34
CA LEU A 474 5.12 45.90 19.94
C LEU A 474 6.47 45.31 19.69
N ALA A 475 6.57 44.59 18.58
CA ALA A 475 7.73 44.39 17.74
C ALA A 475 9.08 44.24 18.48
N GLU A 476 9.50 42.95 18.62
CA GLU A 476 10.92 42.59 18.46
C GLU A 476 11.06 41.08 18.43
N ASP A 477 11.90 40.62 17.51
CA ASP A 477 12.54 39.31 17.42
C ASP A 477 11.67 38.09 17.07
N MET A 478 11.50 37.88 15.77
CA MET A 478 11.35 36.54 15.22
C MET A 478 12.72 35.86 15.20
N GLU A 479 13.23 35.51 16.37
CA GLU A 479 14.26 34.48 16.49
C GLU A 479 13.56 33.13 16.56
N TRP A 480 13.86 32.31 15.60
CA TRP A 480 13.33 30.94 15.48
C TRP A 480 13.99 30.07 16.56
N ASP A 481 13.38 29.96 17.71
CA ASP A 481 13.76 28.96 18.70
C ASP A 481 13.36 27.56 18.25
N ALA A 482 14.37 26.73 18.04
CA ALA A 482 14.19 25.29 17.87
C ALA A 482 13.43 24.72 19.09
N PRO A 483 12.50 23.78 18.90
CA PRO A 483 11.74 23.21 20.01
C PRO A 483 12.71 22.59 21.02
N ALA A 484 12.64 23.09 22.24
CA ALA A 484 13.38 22.57 23.37
C ALA A 484 13.09 21.07 23.54
N GLN A 485 14.12 20.28 23.65
CA GLN A 485 14.02 18.87 24.02
C GLN A 485 13.22 18.75 25.33
N PRO A 486 12.28 17.83 25.44
CA PRO A 486 11.60 17.60 26.70
C PRO A 486 12.64 17.12 27.73
N SER A 487 12.91 17.95 28.72
CA SER A 487 13.66 17.51 29.89
C SER A 487 12.85 16.42 30.59
N ILE A 488 13.38 15.23 30.61
CA ILE A 488 12.92 14.12 31.46
C ILE A 488 13.11 14.61 32.90
N ARG A 489 12.05 15.09 33.52
CA ARG A 489 11.99 15.21 34.98
C ARG A 489 11.88 13.79 35.53
N ASN A 490 12.95 13.34 36.14
CA ASN A 490 12.92 12.26 37.13
C ASN A 490 12.18 12.78 38.36
N ASP A 491 10.88 12.59 38.42
CA ASP A 491 10.16 12.58 39.69
C ASP A 491 10.16 11.15 40.25
N THR A 492 11.24 10.83 40.90
CA THR A 492 11.30 9.86 42.01
C THR A 492 10.94 10.62 43.27
N GLU A 493 9.77 10.43 43.80
CA GLU A 493 9.21 10.73 45.15
C GLU A 493 7.68 10.64 45.00
N ASP A 494 6.87 9.88 45.70
CA ASP A 494 6.90 9.13 46.91
C ASP A 494 5.74 8.13 46.80
N GLU A 495 5.86 6.81 47.03
CA GLU A 495 5.93 6.14 48.33
C GLU A 495 4.89 6.54 49.38
N ASP A 496 4.29 5.47 49.86
CA ASP A 496 3.59 5.38 51.14
C ASP A 496 2.24 6.07 51.30
N MET A 497 1.20 5.42 50.77
CA MET A 497 -0.12 5.43 51.46
C MET A 497 -0.86 4.10 51.23
N MET A 498 -0.35 3.02 51.79
CA MET A 498 -1.14 1.80 52.09
C MET A 498 -0.70 1.27 53.46
N ALA A 499 -1.08 1.98 54.47
CA ALA A 499 -1.26 1.43 55.81
C ALA A 499 -2.57 1.99 56.36
N ASP A 500 -3.43 1.11 56.83
CA ASP A 500 -4.70 1.31 57.53
C ASP A 500 -5.96 1.39 56.62
N LEU A 501 -6.52 0.21 56.24
CA LEU A 501 -7.81 -0.35 56.78
C LEU A 501 -8.09 -1.67 56.08
#